data_1b1e12a2c05b143979bef09332e99fc0
#
_entry.id   1b1e12a2c05b143979bef09332e99fc0
#
_cell.length_a   1.000
_cell.length_b   1.000
_cell.length_c   1.000
_cell.angle_alpha   90.00
_cell.angle_beta   90.00
_cell.angle_gamma   90.00
#
_symmetry.space_group_name_H-M   'P 1'
#
loop_
_entity.id
_entity.type
_entity.pdbx_description
1 polymer ?
#
loop_
_entity_poly.entity_id
_entity_poly.type
_entity_poly.pdbx_seq_one_letter_code
_entity_poly.pdbx_strand_id
1 'polypeptide(L)'
;MAYTSANAGQVGPARGASLDRALRKLFPSTSKLTFNPLFRAAVNAFDVVPRLMFPEFRTLPPNHLRIRIGVGNRILNNQTHFLVHARDFWMFVFSEGIATMHSDILDIGVGCGRWAHWLRDYNFRGRQFTGTYVGVDIDEEAIAWCQNHYDSERFRFFVSTDTSVSYHHTAASQSVYRIPLADDSFDLVFSNSLLTHLLEAELENYLRESYRLLRAGGAMMHSHFNIEHPPATYGTRHTFRHQMGNAQIESEAQPEAAVAYHTDFLFGLCRKIGFSSCEIVHMPGGAQHQPILLCRK
;
A
#
# COMPACT_ATOMS: atom_id res chain seq x y z
N MET A 1 19.65 22.06 -15.27
CA MET A 1 18.90 23.29 -14.90
C MET A 1 18.35 23.08 -13.50
N ALA A 2 18.81 23.85 -12.52
CA ALA A 2 18.40 23.69 -11.14
C ALA A 2 16.97 24.25 -10.94
N TYR A 3 16.05 23.40 -10.53
CA TYR A 3 14.72 23.84 -10.08
C TYR A 3 14.84 24.38 -8.66
N THR A 4 14.72 25.68 -8.54
CA THR A 4 14.58 26.36 -7.26
C THR A 4 13.22 26.02 -6.65
N SER A 5 13.23 25.54 -5.41
CA SER A 5 12.06 25.24 -4.59
C SER A 5 11.22 26.51 -4.38
N ALA A 6 10.12 26.62 -5.12
CA ALA A 6 9.07 27.59 -4.82
C ALA A 6 8.24 27.06 -3.64
N ASN A 7 8.05 27.90 -2.62
CA ASN A 7 7.24 27.70 -1.43
C ASN A 7 5.92 26.97 -1.73
N ALA A 8 5.81 25.71 -1.34
CA ALA A 8 4.54 25.02 -1.21
C ALA A 8 3.79 25.70 -0.04
N GLY A 9 2.81 26.55 -0.35
CA GLY A 9 1.94 27.16 0.62
C GLY A 9 1.34 26.09 1.53
N GLN A 10 1.51 26.24 2.83
CA GLN A 10 0.87 25.40 3.85
C GLN A 10 -0.65 25.52 3.65
N VAL A 11 -1.24 24.50 3.05
CA VAL A 11 -2.70 24.33 3.07
C VAL A 11 -3.06 24.03 4.53
N GLY A 12 -3.65 25.00 5.20
CA GLY A 12 -4.10 24.88 6.58
C GLY A 12 -5.01 23.64 6.73
N PRO A 13 -5.08 23.05 7.93
CA PRO A 13 -5.83 21.81 8.16
C PRO A 13 -7.30 22.02 7.77
N ALA A 14 -7.77 21.28 6.77
CA ALA A 14 -9.15 21.30 6.33
C ALA A 14 -10.09 21.08 7.55
N ARG A 15 -11.20 21.82 7.63
CA ARG A 15 -12.15 21.81 8.78
C ARG A 15 -12.61 20.41 9.23
N GLY A 16 -12.50 19.38 8.38
CA GLY A 16 -12.78 17.98 8.73
C GLY A 16 -11.69 17.27 9.52
N ALA A 17 -10.45 17.79 9.58
CA ALA A 17 -9.34 17.12 10.25
C ALA A 17 -9.47 17.09 11.79
N SER A 18 -10.20 18.05 12.38
CA SER A 18 -10.43 18.11 13.83
C SER A 18 -11.43 17.05 14.30
N LEU A 19 -12.52 16.85 13.55
CA LEU A 19 -13.54 15.83 13.86
C LEU A 19 -12.97 14.43 13.66
N ASP A 20 -12.25 14.17 12.59
CA ASP A 20 -11.61 12.88 12.34
C ASP A 20 -10.57 12.54 13.43
N ARG A 21 -9.81 13.54 13.89
CA ARG A 21 -8.86 13.38 15.00
C ARG A 21 -9.56 13.07 16.33
N ALA A 22 -10.71 13.70 16.59
CA ALA A 22 -11.54 13.41 17.77
C ALA A 22 -12.12 12.00 17.71
N LEU A 23 -12.66 11.58 16.54
CA LEU A 23 -13.18 10.23 16.33
C LEU A 23 -12.09 9.16 16.52
N ARG A 24 -10.86 9.39 16.04
CA ARG A 24 -9.73 8.45 16.23
C ARG A 24 -9.28 8.36 17.70
N LYS A 25 -9.40 9.43 18.48
CA LYS A 25 -9.14 9.38 19.93
C LYS A 25 -10.19 8.56 20.67
N LEU A 26 -11.45 8.66 20.25
CA LEU A 26 -12.56 7.88 20.82
C LEU A 26 -12.51 6.41 20.39
N PHE A 27 -12.01 6.14 19.18
CA PHE A 27 -11.96 4.81 18.56
C PHE A 27 -10.55 4.50 18.06
N PRO A 28 -9.59 4.18 18.94
CA PRO A 28 -8.19 3.95 18.56
C PRO A 28 -8.00 2.73 17.63
N SER A 29 -8.92 1.77 17.66
CA SER A 29 -8.90 0.57 16.80
C SER A 29 -9.96 0.63 15.70
N THR A 30 -9.99 1.72 14.92
CA THR A 30 -11.01 1.91 13.87
C THR A 30 -11.07 0.78 12.84
N SER A 31 -9.94 0.13 12.51
CA SER A 31 -9.93 -1.04 11.63
C SER A 31 -10.75 -2.20 12.18
N LYS A 32 -10.64 -2.52 13.47
CA LYS A 32 -11.44 -3.55 14.14
C LYS A 32 -12.93 -3.19 14.16
N LEU A 33 -13.28 -1.91 14.31
CA LEU A 33 -14.66 -1.45 14.30
C LEU A 33 -15.33 -1.63 12.93
N THR A 34 -14.57 -1.67 11.84
CA THR A 34 -15.14 -1.88 10.50
C THR A 34 -15.76 -3.26 10.32
N PHE A 35 -15.52 -4.20 11.22
CA PHE A 35 -16.19 -5.50 11.27
C PHE A 35 -17.52 -5.47 12.05
N ASN A 36 -17.81 -4.40 12.81
CA ASN A 36 -19.08 -4.23 13.49
C ASN A 36 -20.18 -3.78 12.51
N PRO A 37 -21.32 -4.48 12.39
CA PRO A 37 -22.36 -4.17 11.42
C PRO A 37 -22.96 -2.76 11.58
N LEU A 38 -23.15 -2.29 12.81
CA LEU A 38 -23.71 -0.96 13.07
C LEU A 38 -22.74 0.14 12.67
N PHE A 39 -21.45 -0.02 13.00
CA PHE A 39 -20.42 0.92 12.57
C PHE A 39 -20.32 0.97 11.03
N ARG A 40 -20.34 -0.20 10.37
CA ARG A 40 -20.35 -0.29 8.89
C ARG A 40 -21.53 0.46 8.28
N ALA A 41 -22.73 0.22 8.79
CA ALA A 41 -23.93 0.90 8.32
C ALA A 41 -23.81 2.43 8.47
N ALA A 42 -23.35 2.89 9.63
CA ALA A 42 -23.16 4.32 9.90
C ALA A 42 -22.15 4.97 8.96
N VAL A 43 -20.92 4.41 8.82
CA VAL A 43 -19.87 5.01 7.96
C VAL A 43 -20.23 4.93 6.48
N ASN A 44 -20.96 3.91 6.05
CA ASN A 44 -21.43 3.82 4.66
C ASN A 44 -22.58 4.80 4.38
N ALA A 45 -23.44 5.09 5.37
CA ALA A 45 -24.50 6.10 5.23
C ALA A 45 -23.91 7.50 4.98
N PHE A 46 -22.80 7.86 5.63
CA PHE A 46 -22.10 9.13 5.34
C PHE A 46 -21.57 9.23 3.91
N ASP A 47 -21.40 8.12 3.22
CA ASP A 47 -20.89 8.07 1.85
C ASP A 47 -21.97 8.35 0.79
N VAL A 48 -23.24 8.24 1.17
CA VAL A 48 -24.36 8.37 0.23
C VAL A 48 -24.40 9.76 -0.40
N VAL A 49 -24.34 10.80 0.41
CA VAL A 49 -24.44 12.18 -0.09
C VAL A 49 -23.28 12.53 -1.03
N PRO A 50 -21.99 12.29 -0.69
CA PRO A 50 -20.89 12.48 -1.62
C PRO A 50 -21.05 11.71 -2.95
N ARG A 51 -21.53 10.46 -2.90
CA ARG A 51 -21.75 9.65 -4.12
C ARG A 51 -22.86 10.19 -5.02
N LEU A 52 -23.87 10.83 -4.43
CA LEU A 52 -24.93 11.49 -5.20
C LEU A 52 -24.43 12.77 -5.87
N MET A 53 -23.58 13.54 -5.16
CA MET A 53 -23.05 14.82 -5.62
C MET A 53 -21.94 14.67 -6.66
N PHE A 54 -21.10 13.64 -6.52
CA PHE A 54 -19.88 13.46 -7.33
C PHE A 54 -19.90 12.10 -8.04
N PRO A 55 -20.10 12.06 -9.37
CA PRO A 55 -20.18 10.82 -10.14
C PRO A 55 -18.94 9.91 -9.97
N GLU A 56 -17.76 10.49 -9.85
CA GLU A 56 -16.50 9.77 -9.66
C GLU A 56 -16.42 8.97 -8.35
N PHE A 57 -17.26 9.31 -7.36
CA PHE A 57 -17.29 8.57 -6.10
C PHE A 57 -18.21 7.34 -6.13
N ARG A 58 -19.03 7.20 -7.19
CA ARG A 58 -20.01 6.10 -7.30
C ARG A 58 -19.36 4.75 -7.48
N THR A 59 -18.19 4.72 -8.13
CA THR A 59 -17.43 3.51 -8.43
C THR A 59 -16.46 3.11 -7.32
N LEU A 60 -16.33 3.94 -6.26
CA LEU A 60 -15.43 3.66 -5.14
C LEU A 60 -15.91 2.47 -4.29
N PRO A 61 -15.01 1.74 -3.63
CA PRO A 61 -15.36 0.76 -2.60
C PRO A 61 -16.23 1.39 -1.49
N PRO A 62 -17.04 0.60 -0.75
CA PRO A 62 -17.73 1.08 0.43
C PRO A 62 -16.80 1.72 1.45
N ASN A 63 -17.27 2.71 2.20
CA ASN A 63 -16.44 3.48 3.11
C ASN A 63 -15.74 2.62 4.17
N HIS A 64 -16.40 1.60 4.71
CA HIS A 64 -15.80 0.70 5.70
C HIS A 64 -14.58 -0.07 5.15
N LEU A 65 -14.56 -0.43 3.84
CA LEU A 65 -13.38 -1.03 3.20
C LEU A 65 -12.27 0.01 2.99
N ARG A 66 -12.62 1.22 2.58
CA ARG A 66 -11.63 2.29 2.41
C ARG A 66 -10.97 2.72 3.73
N ILE A 67 -11.66 2.58 4.88
CA ILE A 67 -11.09 2.84 6.21
C ILE A 67 -10.00 1.81 6.55
N ARG A 68 -10.12 0.55 6.09
CA ARG A 68 -9.15 -0.52 6.40
C ARG A 68 -7.77 -0.32 5.75
N ILE A 69 -7.71 0.30 4.57
CA ILE A 69 -6.51 0.37 3.75
C ILE A 69 -5.50 1.45 4.19
N GLY A 70 -5.26 1.57 5.48
CA GLY A 70 -4.16 2.34 6.06
C GLY A 70 -4.58 3.55 6.88
N VAL A 71 -3.62 4.01 7.66
CA VAL A 71 -3.79 5.03 8.71
C VAL A 71 -4.12 6.42 8.17
N GLY A 72 -3.70 6.72 6.95
CA GLY A 72 -4.04 7.96 6.26
C GLY A 72 -5.53 8.06 5.93
N ASN A 73 -6.25 6.93 5.98
CA ASN A 73 -7.66 6.92 5.65
C ASN A 73 -8.48 7.49 6.79
N ARG A 74 -9.12 8.59 6.50
CA ARG A 74 -10.07 9.22 7.40
C ARG A 74 -11.35 8.37 7.45
N ILE A 75 -12.07 8.45 8.57
CA ILE A 75 -13.40 7.84 8.68
C ILE A 75 -14.38 8.54 7.73
N LEU A 76 -14.23 9.85 7.59
CA LEU A 76 -15.05 10.69 6.72
C LEU A 76 -14.18 11.39 5.67
N ASN A 77 -14.76 11.67 4.50
CA ASN A 77 -14.10 12.40 3.41
C ASN A 77 -12.80 11.76 2.90
N ASN A 78 -12.79 10.43 2.82
CA ASN A 78 -11.64 9.68 2.33
C ASN A 78 -11.66 9.40 0.81
N GLN A 79 -12.74 9.80 0.10
CA GLN A 79 -12.93 9.56 -1.33
C GLN A 79 -11.85 10.25 -2.15
N THR A 80 -11.70 11.57 -1.97
CA THR A 80 -10.66 12.35 -2.68
C THR A 80 -9.25 11.82 -2.37
N HIS A 81 -8.99 11.47 -1.10
CA HIS A 81 -7.71 10.90 -0.72
C HIS A 81 -7.44 9.57 -1.44
N PHE A 82 -8.45 8.70 -1.55
CA PHE A 82 -8.35 7.44 -2.28
C PHE A 82 -7.95 7.65 -3.74
N LEU A 83 -8.63 8.57 -4.44
CA LEU A 83 -8.39 8.86 -5.84
C LEU A 83 -7.05 9.58 -6.08
N VAL A 84 -6.75 10.60 -5.28
CA VAL A 84 -5.53 11.41 -5.45
C VAL A 84 -4.27 10.59 -5.20
N HIS A 85 -4.25 9.75 -4.16
CA HIS A 85 -3.10 8.89 -3.90
C HIS A 85 -2.85 7.90 -5.03
N ALA A 86 -3.91 7.28 -5.57
CA ALA A 86 -3.77 6.37 -6.70
C ALA A 86 -3.23 7.08 -7.94
N ARG A 87 -3.76 8.28 -8.25
CA ARG A 87 -3.29 9.11 -9.36
C ARG A 87 -1.81 9.44 -9.20
N ASP A 88 -1.41 9.98 -8.05
CA ASP A 88 -0.05 10.47 -7.83
C ASP A 88 0.96 9.33 -7.88
N PHE A 89 0.60 8.14 -7.36
CA PHE A 89 1.41 6.94 -7.47
C PHE A 89 1.65 6.54 -8.93
N TRP A 90 0.60 6.41 -9.74
CA TRP A 90 0.76 6.00 -11.13
C TRP A 90 1.43 7.07 -12.00
N MET A 91 1.18 8.34 -11.73
CA MET A 91 1.90 9.43 -12.40
C MET A 91 3.41 9.34 -12.11
N PHE A 92 3.80 9.05 -10.88
CA PHE A 92 5.20 8.81 -10.53
C PHE A 92 5.75 7.57 -11.25
N VAL A 93 5.09 6.42 -11.14
CA VAL A 93 5.54 5.16 -11.75
C VAL A 93 5.77 5.30 -13.26
N PHE A 94 4.86 5.98 -13.96
CA PHE A 94 4.96 6.15 -15.42
C PHE A 94 5.95 7.26 -15.83
N SER A 95 6.05 8.34 -15.08
CA SER A 95 7.01 9.41 -15.37
C SER A 95 8.46 8.97 -15.20
N GLU A 96 8.72 8.12 -14.21
CA GLU A 96 10.05 7.54 -13.95
C GLU A 96 10.36 6.31 -14.84
N GLY A 97 9.44 5.92 -15.72
CA GLY A 97 9.62 4.76 -16.57
C GLY A 97 9.74 3.42 -15.83
N ILE A 98 9.19 3.34 -14.62
CA ILE A 98 9.25 2.13 -13.79
C ILE A 98 8.35 1.05 -14.39
N ALA A 99 7.18 1.46 -14.87
CA ALA A 99 6.25 0.64 -15.63
C ALA A 99 5.58 1.48 -16.71
N THR A 100 4.76 0.83 -17.54
CA THR A 100 3.98 1.47 -18.63
C THR A 100 2.51 1.07 -18.53
N MET A 101 1.68 1.68 -19.38
CA MET A 101 0.26 1.31 -19.50
C MET A 101 0.03 -0.10 -20.06
N HIS A 102 1.10 -0.77 -20.51
CA HIS A 102 1.07 -2.13 -21.07
C HIS A 102 1.70 -3.17 -20.14
N SER A 103 2.22 -2.75 -18.99
CA SER A 103 2.93 -3.61 -18.06
C SER A 103 2.00 -4.57 -17.32
N ASP A 104 2.50 -5.78 -17.06
CA ASP A 104 1.87 -6.74 -16.16
C ASP A 104 2.30 -6.43 -14.72
N ILE A 105 1.33 -6.21 -13.85
CA ILE A 105 1.52 -5.62 -12.52
C ILE A 105 0.99 -6.55 -11.44
N LEU A 106 1.78 -6.75 -10.38
CA LEU A 106 1.36 -7.42 -9.15
C LEU A 106 1.34 -6.42 -7.99
N ASP A 107 0.20 -6.33 -7.31
CA ASP A 107 -0.02 -5.55 -6.08
C ASP A 107 -0.18 -6.50 -4.89
N ILE A 108 0.79 -6.51 -3.99
CA ILE A 108 0.78 -7.34 -2.78
C ILE A 108 0.26 -6.49 -1.62
N GLY A 109 -0.88 -6.90 -1.06
CA GLY A 109 -1.63 -6.09 -0.09
C GLY A 109 -2.55 -5.08 -0.79
N VAL A 110 -3.27 -5.55 -1.81
CA VAL A 110 -4.11 -4.70 -2.67
C VAL A 110 -5.27 -4.03 -1.92
N GLY A 111 -5.67 -4.56 -0.78
CA GLY A 111 -6.83 -4.09 -0.03
C GLY A 111 -8.09 -4.06 -0.89
N CYS A 112 -8.82 -2.96 -0.85
CA CYS A 112 -10.00 -2.76 -1.68
C CYS A 112 -9.70 -2.13 -3.05
N GLY A 113 -8.50 -2.31 -3.60
CA GLY A 113 -8.15 -1.98 -4.97
C GLY A 113 -7.91 -0.48 -5.25
N ARG A 114 -7.29 0.27 -4.33
CA ARG A 114 -7.01 1.70 -4.53
C ARG A 114 -6.24 1.96 -5.82
N TRP A 115 -5.17 1.23 -6.04
CA TRP A 115 -4.28 1.41 -7.18
C TRP A 115 -4.92 0.89 -8.47
N ALA A 116 -5.59 -0.27 -8.40
CA ALA A 116 -6.35 -0.84 -9.51
C ALA A 116 -7.46 0.10 -10.02
N HIS A 117 -8.13 0.80 -9.10
CA HIS A 117 -9.24 1.70 -9.43
C HIS A 117 -8.82 2.79 -10.43
N TRP A 118 -7.66 3.42 -10.20
CA TRP A 118 -7.19 4.46 -11.11
C TRP A 118 -6.84 3.90 -12.49
N LEU A 119 -6.18 2.75 -12.57
CA LEU A 119 -5.85 2.11 -13.85
C LEU A 119 -7.08 1.69 -14.63
N ARG A 120 -8.11 1.18 -13.95
CA ARG A 120 -9.38 0.79 -14.57
C ARG A 120 -10.08 1.97 -15.24
N ASP A 121 -10.14 3.09 -14.54
CA ASP A 121 -10.92 4.26 -14.96
C ASP A 121 -10.09 5.25 -15.79
N TYR A 122 -8.77 5.03 -15.92
CA TYR A 122 -7.89 5.90 -16.69
C TYR A 122 -8.20 5.85 -18.17
N ASN A 123 -8.50 7.03 -18.72
CA ASN A 123 -8.62 7.22 -20.16
C ASN A 123 -8.08 8.61 -20.52
N PHE A 124 -6.96 8.64 -21.25
CA PHE A 124 -6.40 9.89 -21.76
C PHE A 124 -6.26 9.82 -23.29
N ARG A 125 -7.10 10.55 -24.01
CA ARG A 125 -7.13 10.57 -25.49
C ARG A 125 -7.27 9.16 -26.09
N GLY A 126 -8.13 8.34 -25.51
CA GLY A 126 -8.33 6.95 -25.93
C GLY A 126 -7.25 5.96 -25.50
N ARG A 127 -6.22 6.42 -24.78
CA ARG A 127 -5.22 5.52 -24.18
C ARG A 127 -5.74 5.02 -22.84
N GLN A 128 -5.80 3.72 -22.71
CA GLN A 128 -6.24 3.02 -21.49
C GLN A 128 -5.15 2.06 -21.04
N PHE A 129 -5.25 1.58 -19.81
CA PHE A 129 -4.43 0.49 -19.33
C PHE A 129 -4.76 -0.80 -20.11
N THR A 130 -3.76 -1.41 -20.72
CA THR A 130 -3.89 -2.61 -21.55
C THR A 130 -3.07 -3.79 -21.05
N GLY A 131 -2.27 -3.59 -20.00
CA GLY A 131 -1.58 -4.68 -19.31
C GLY A 131 -2.53 -5.50 -18.43
N THR A 132 -1.98 -6.39 -17.63
CA THR A 132 -2.72 -7.14 -16.61
C THR A 132 -2.39 -6.63 -15.22
N TYR A 133 -3.38 -6.64 -14.34
CA TYR A 133 -3.24 -6.27 -12.94
C TYR A 133 -3.69 -7.43 -12.06
N VAL A 134 -2.79 -7.90 -11.23
CA VAL A 134 -3.09 -8.95 -10.24
C VAL A 134 -2.95 -8.35 -8.85
N GLY A 135 -3.99 -8.49 -8.04
CA GLY A 135 -3.99 -8.06 -6.63
C GLY A 135 -4.13 -9.26 -5.70
N VAL A 136 -3.31 -9.30 -4.64
CA VAL A 136 -3.42 -10.30 -3.58
C VAL A 136 -3.57 -9.63 -2.23
N ASP A 137 -4.47 -10.12 -1.38
CA ASP A 137 -4.68 -9.63 -0.02
C ASP A 137 -5.24 -10.73 0.87
N ILE A 138 -5.11 -10.59 2.18
CA ILE A 138 -5.71 -11.49 3.18
C ILE A 138 -7.16 -11.13 3.52
N ASP A 139 -7.60 -9.89 3.22
CA ASP A 139 -8.96 -9.42 3.48
C ASP A 139 -9.93 -9.98 2.42
N GLU A 140 -10.58 -11.10 2.76
CA GLU A 140 -11.53 -11.78 1.87
C GLU A 140 -12.67 -10.86 1.40
N GLU A 141 -13.15 -9.96 2.27
CA GLU A 141 -14.24 -9.04 1.92
C GLU A 141 -13.77 -7.99 0.90
N ALA A 142 -12.57 -7.47 1.07
CA ALA A 142 -11.97 -6.53 0.13
C ALA A 142 -11.72 -7.19 -1.23
N ILE A 143 -11.18 -8.42 -1.25
CA ILE A 143 -10.98 -9.19 -2.47
C ILE A 143 -12.31 -9.52 -3.16
N ALA A 144 -13.31 -9.98 -2.43
CA ALA A 144 -14.64 -10.25 -3.00
C ALA A 144 -15.25 -8.99 -3.62
N TRP A 145 -15.06 -7.83 -3.00
CA TRP A 145 -15.49 -6.56 -3.59
C TRP A 145 -14.77 -6.29 -4.91
N CYS A 146 -13.44 -6.45 -4.95
CA CYS A 146 -12.66 -6.26 -6.18
C CYS A 146 -13.11 -7.21 -7.29
N GLN A 147 -13.25 -8.51 -7.00
CA GLN A 147 -13.69 -9.51 -7.98
C GLN A 147 -15.05 -9.19 -8.61
N ASN A 148 -15.95 -8.54 -7.86
CA ASN A 148 -17.29 -8.18 -8.33
C ASN A 148 -17.35 -6.84 -9.10
N HIS A 149 -16.28 -6.01 -9.06
CA HIS A 149 -16.31 -4.63 -9.59
C HIS A 149 -15.26 -4.33 -10.65
N TYR A 150 -14.41 -5.31 -10.97
CA TYR A 150 -13.40 -5.17 -12.01
C TYR A 150 -13.59 -6.22 -13.11
N ASP A 151 -13.19 -5.85 -14.32
CA ASP A 151 -13.12 -6.78 -15.45
C ASP A 151 -12.06 -7.87 -15.21
N SER A 152 -12.50 -9.12 -15.16
CA SER A 152 -11.65 -10.27 -14.85
C SER A 152 -10.64 -10.63 -15.92
N GLU A 153 -10.74 -10.11 -17.14
CA GLU A 153 -9.75 -10.34 -18.20
C GLU A 153 -8.43 -9.65 -17.86
N ARG A 154 -8.49 -8.40 -17.36
CA ARG A 154 -7.32 -7.58 -17.06
C ARG A 154 -7.03 -7.42 -15.58
N PHE A 155 -8.04 -7.51 -14.72
CA PHE A 155 -7.91 -7.32 -13.27
C PHE A 155 -8.30 -8.60 -12.54
N ARG A 156 -7.33 -9.27 -11.94
CA ARG A 156 -7.55 -10.51 -11.18
C ARG A 156 -7.17 -10.31 -9.72
N PHE A 157 -8.00 -10.79 -8.81
CA PHE A 157 -7.81 -10.63 -7.38
C PHE A 157 -7.94 -11.97 -6.67
N PHE A 158 -7.01 -12.24 -5.74
CA PHE A 158 -6.95 -13.50 -5.03
C PHE A 158 -6.78 -13.26 -3.53
N VAL A 159 -7.46 -14.07 -2.73
CA VAL A 159 -7.19 -14.13 -1.30
C VAL A 159 -5.85 -14.82 -1.09
N SER A 160 -4.95 -14.13 -0.37
CA SER A 160 -3.70 -14.75 0.08
C SER A 160 -4.02 -15.74 1.19
N THR A 161 -3.54 -16.97 1.06
CA THR A 161 -3.64 -18.00 2.10
C THR A 161 -2.49 -17.92 3.10
N ASP A 162 -1.69 -16.84 3.03
CA ASP A 162 -0.63 -16.62 3.99
C ASP A 162 -1.21 -16.44 5.39
N THR A 163 -0.94 -17.40 6.23
CA THR A 163 -1.20 -17.30 7.67
C THR A 163 -0.02 -16.66 8.37
N SER A 164 0.36 -15.43 7.95
CA SER A 164 1.36 -14.69 8.69
C SER A 164 0.89 -14.52 10.14
N VAL A 165 1.77 -14.76 11.08
CA VAL A 165 1.50 -14.70 12.53
C VAL A 165 0.94 -13.33 12.94
N SER A 166 1.23 -12.28 12.13
CA SER A 166 0.79 -10.89 12.33
C SER A 166 -0.71 -10.69 12.33
N TYR A 167 -1.44 -11.50 11.58
CA TYR A 167 -2.89 -11.32 11.42
C TYR A 167 -3.71 -12.45 12.00
N HIS A 168 -3.12 -13.64 12.20
CA HIS A 168 -3.77 -14.79 12.83
C HIS A 168 -2.83 -15.40 13.88
N HIS A 169 -3.16 -15.30 15.15
CA HIS A 169 -2.43 -15.85 16.30
C HIS A 169 -2.36 -17.38 16.33
N THR A 170 -2.08 -18.03 15.23
CA THR A 170 -1.86 -19.48 15.19
C THR A 170 -0.38 -19.76 14.94
N ALA A 171 0.32 -20.02 16.04
CA ALA A 171 1.65 -20.55 16.01
C ALA A 171 1.65 -21.89 15.22
N ALA A 172 2.37 -21.92 14.14
CA ALA A 172 2.96 -23.06 13.47
C ALA A 172 2.67 -23.17 11.97
N SER A 173 3.45 -22.51 11.14
CA SER A 173 4.06 -23.23 10.03
C SER A 173 5.37 -22.52 9.65
N GLN A 174 6.49 -23.24 9.72
CA GLN A 174 7.79 -22.84 9.16
C GLN A 174 7.79 -22.96 7.62
N SER A 175 6.62 -22.97 6.99
CA SER A 175 6.53 -23.02 5.53
C SER A 175 6.73 -21.60 4.98
N VAL A 176 7.76 -21.44 4.18
CA VAL A 176 8.01 -20.27 3.36
C VAL A 176 6.77 -20.05 2.49
N TYR A 177 6.05 -18.93 2.71
CA TYR A 177 4.89 -18.60 1.90
C TYR A 177 5.32 -18.36 0.45
N ARG A 178 4.65 -19.02 -0.48
CA ARG A 178 4.83 -18.83 -1.91
C ARG A 178 3.53 -18.33 -2.53
N ILE A 179 3.62 -17.18 -3.20
CA ILE A 179 2.49 -16.64 -3.96
C ILE A 179 2.21 -17.59 -5.13
N PRO A 180 0.96 -18.10 -5.30
CA PRO A 180 0.65 -19.14 -6.30
C PRO A 180 0.54 -18.56 -7.71
N LEU A 181 1.58 -17.86 -8.15
CA LEU A 181 1.73 -17.24 -9.47
C LEU A 181 3.03 -17.74 -10.11
N ALA A 182 3.05 -17.76 -11.45
CA ALA A 182 4.19 -18.25 -12.21
C ALA A 182 5.40 -17.31 -12.08
N ASP A 183 6.60 -17.89 -12.15
CA ASP A 183 7.85 -17.14 -12.17
C ASP A 183 7.90 -16.24 -13.41
N ASP A 184 8.68 -15.16 -13.36
CA ASP A 184 8.95 -14.26 -14.49
C ASP A 184 7.69 -13.75 -15.21
N SER A 185 6.64 -13.41 -14.44
CA SER A 185 5.31 -13.08 -14.97
C SER A 185 4.98 -11.59 -14.96
N PHE A 186 5.73 -10.77 -14.21
CA PHE A 186 5.38 -9.38 -13.98
C PHE A 186 6.51 -8.42 -14.35
N ASP A 187 6.14 -7.24 -14.86
CA ASP A 187 7.05 -6.14 -15.11
C ASP A 187 7.22 -5.25 -13.87
N LEU A 188 6.18 -5.19 -13.03
CA LEU A 188 6.19 -4.47 -11.76
C LEU A 188 5.56 -5.34 -10.67
N VAL A 189 6.29 -5.53 -9.57
CA VAL A 189 5.77 -6.06 -8.31
C VAL A 189 5.85 -4.98 -7.25
N PHE A 190 4.75 -4.61 -6.64
CA PHE A 190 4.77 -3.57 -5.62
C PHE A 190 3.90 -3.89 -4.42
N SER A 191 4.18 -3.23 -3.31
CA SER A 191 3.29 -3.19 -2.15
C SER A 191 3.33 -1.82 -1.48
N ASN A 192 2.24 -1.46 -0.85
CA ASN A 192 2.16 -0.22 -0.09
C ASN A 192 1.82 -0.51 1.37
N SER A 193 2.76 -0.18 2.26
CA SER A 193 2.68 -0.43 3.71
C SER A 193 2.65 -1.90 4.12
N LEU A 194 3.12 -2.84 3.29
CA LEU A 194 3.28 -4.24 3.67
C LEU A 194 4.58 -4.42 4.49
N LEU A 195 5.72 -3.98 3.96
CA LEU A 195 7.02 -4.19 4.63
C LEU A 195 7.10 -3.53 6.00
N THR A 196 6.26 -2.55 6.26
CA THR A 196 6.15 -1.87 7.56
C THR A 196 5.63 -2.74 8.70
N HIS A 197 5.21 -3.98 8.40
CA HIS A 197 4.64 -4.95 9.32
C HIS A 197 5.37 -6.30 9.31
N LEU A 198 6.45 -6.44 8.53
CA LEU A 198 7.17 -7.70 8.36
C LEU A 198 8.45 -7.71 9.19
N LEU A 199 8.64 -8.78 9.96
CA LEU A 199 9.91 -9.10 10.60
C LEU A 199 10.88 -9.72 9.56
N GLU A 200 12.15 -9.89 9.94
CA GLU A 200 13.25 -10.19 9.02
C GLU A 200 13.01 -11.41 8.12
N ALA A 201 12.50 -12.52 8.69
CA ALA A 201 12.28 -13.74 7.92
C ALA A 201 11.17 -13.58 6.86
N GLU A 202 10.09 -12.91 7.24
CA GLU A 202 8.97 -12.63 6.34
C GLU A 202 9.35 -11.58 5.29
N LEU A 203 10.09 -10.54 5.70
CA LEU A 203 10.65 -9.56 4.78
C LEU A 203 11.51 -10.23 3.70
N GLU A 204 12.48 -11.09 4.10
CA GLU A 204 13.33 -11.83 3.15
C GLU A 204 12.46 -12.68 2.22
N ASN A 205 11.43 -13.34 2.72
CA ASN A 205 10.53 -14.16 1.91
C ASN A 205 9.78 -13.31 0.85
N TYR A 206 9.18 -12.19 1.24
CA TYR A 206 8.47 -11.33 0.29
C TYR A 206 9.39 -10.70 -0.76
N LEU A 207 10.62 -10.34 -0.38
CA LEU A 207 11.61 -9.85 -1.35
C LEU A 207 12.04 -10.94 -2.34
N ARG A 208 12.23 -12.20 -1.88
CA ARG A 208 12.50 -13.36 -2.75
C ARG A 208 11.35 -13.69 -3.68
N GLU A 209 10.11 -13.67 -3.19
CA GLU A 209 8.92 -13.86 -4.00
C GLU A 209 8.77 -12.76 -5.05
N SER A 210 8.99 -11.50 -4.67
CA SER A 210 9.01 -10.38 -5.63
C SER A 210 10.04 -10.59 -6.73
N TYR A 211 11.26 -10.99 -6.37
CA TYR A 211 12.31 -11.30 -7.34
C TYR A 211 11.92 -12.47 -8.26
N ARG A 212 11.37 -13.55 -7.70
CA ARG A 212 10.94 -14.72 -8.48
C ARG A 212 9.89 -14.35 -9.52
N LEU A 213 8.91 -13.53 -9.11
CA LEU A 213 7.76 -13.17 -9.94
C LEU A 213 8.08 -12.13 -11.01
N LEU A 214 9.13 -11.34 -10.83
CA LEU A 214 9.57 -10.35 -11.81
C LEU A 214 10.23 -10.99 -13.02
N ARG A 215 9.94 -10.45 -14.20
CA ARG A 215 10.71 -10.68 -15.43
C ARG A 215 12.09 -10.01 -15.34
N ALA A 216 13.03 -10.46 -16.14
CA ALA A 216 14.29 -9.76 -16.32
C ALA A 216 14.04 -8.30 -16.75
N GLY A 217 14.70 -7.34 -16.07
CA GLY A 217 14.49 -5.91 -16.27
C GLY A 217 13.26 -5.33 -15.57
N GLY A 218 12.44 -6.16 -14.95
CA GLY A 218 11.30 -5.73 -14.15
C GLY A 218 11.69 -5.01 -12.85
N ALA A 219 10.72 -4.31 -12.24
CA ALA A 219 10.93 -3.50 -11.06
C ALA A 219 10.14 -4.00 -9.84
N MET A 220 10.78 -3.96 -8.68
CA MET A 220 10.14 -4.11 -7.37
C MET A 220 10.02 -2.74 -6.69
N MET A 221 8.83 -2.41 -6.19
CA MET A 221 8.57 -1.18 -5.43
C MET A 221 7.86 -1.51 -4.13
N HIS A 222 8.52 -1.42 -3.01
CA HIS A 222 7.88 -1.63 -1.70
C HIS A 222 8.06 -0.43 -0.79
N SER A 223 6.96 0.13 -0.29
CA SER A 223 7.05 1.16 0.73
C SER A 223 7.42 0.55 2.09
N HIS A 224 8.25 1.25 2.86
CA HIS A 224 8.76 0.78 4.14
C HIS A 224 8.98 1.92 5.11
N PHE A 225 9.23 1.61 6.39
CA PHE A 225 9.81 2.55 7.32
C PHE A 225 11.33 2.40 7.31
N ASN A 226 12.02 3.53 7.17
CA ASN A 226 13.47 3.58 7.10
C ASN A 226 14.01 4.29 8.35
N ILE A 227 15.04 3.70 8.98
CA ILE A 227 15.61 4.20 10.24
C ILE A 227 16.38 5.51 10.03
N GLU A 228 16.97 5.71 8.85
CA GLU A 228 17.72 6.94 8.52
C GLU A 228 16.78 8.15 8.34
N HIS A 229 15.47 7.93 8.16
CA HIS A 229 14.52 9.02 8.10
C HIS A 229 14.07 9.42 9.50
N PRO A 230 14.18 10.72 9.85
CA PRO A 230 13.75 11.19 11.17
C PRO A 230 12.28 10.83 11.44
N PRO A 231 11.92 10.51 12.69
CA PRO A 231 10.52 10.24 13.08
C PRO A 231 9.54 11.35 12.68
N ALA A 232 9.98 12.59 12.55
CA ALA A 232 9.19 13.71 12.04
C ALA A 232 8.65 13.47 10.62
N THR A 233 9.33 12.66 9.80
CA THR A 233 8.90 12.29 8.45
C THR A 233 7.68 11.37 8.49
N TYR A 234 7.56 10.54 9.54
CA TYR A 234 6.43 9.63 9.76
C TYR A 234 5.35 10.23 10.67
N GLY A 235 5.52 11.50 11.07
CA GLY A 235 4.77 12.14 12.14
C GLY A 235 5.28 11.73 13.52
N THR A 236 4.69 12.28 14.59
CA THR A 236 5.06 11.97 15.99
C THR A 236 4.59 10.57 16.44
N ARG A 237 4.17 9.71 15.52
CA ARG A 237 3.45 8.48 15.82
C ARG A 237 4.37 7.30 16.09
N HIS A 238 5.49 7.20 15.39
CA HIS A 238 6.43 6.09 15.48
C HIS A 238 7.78 6.56 15.99
N THR A 239 8.37 5.82 16.92
CA THR A 239 9.64 6.13 17.57
C THR A 239 10.71 5.07 17.33
N PHE A 240 10.30 3.85 16.98
CA PHE A 240 11.16 2.70 16.67
C PHE A 240 12.29 2.48 17.69
N ARG A 241 11.94 2.46 19.00
CA ARG A 241 12.92 2.45 20.11
C ARG A 241 13.45 1.08 20.46
N HIS A 242 12.78 0.02 20.02
CA HIS A 242 13.13 -1.35 20.40
C HIS A 242 13.80 -2.04 19.24
N GLN A 243 14.94 -2.70 19.50
CA GLN A 243 15.67 -3.45 18.48
C GLN A 243 15.29 -4.92 18.54
N MET A 244 15.05 -5.55 17.38
CA MET A 244 14.79 -6.97 17.21
C MET A 244 15.55 -7.47 15.96
N GLY A 245 16.70 -8.15 16.16
CA GLY A 245 17.58 -8.53 15.06
C GLY A 245 18.06 -7.28 14.30
N ASN A 246 17.87 -7.26 12.98
CA ASN A 246 18.17 -6.10 12.13
C ASN A 246 17.02 -5.08 12.06
N ALA A 247 15.87 -5.37 12.66
CA ALA A 247 14.71 -4.48 12.71
C ALA A 247 14.75 -3.54 13.91
N GLN A 248 14.15 -2.37 13.76
CA GLN A 248 13.68 -1.53 14.85
C GLN A 248 12.16 -1.52 14.85
N ILE A 249 11.56 -1.77 16.01
CA ILE A 249 10.12 -1.94 16.20
C ILE A 249 9.55 -0.89 17.13
N GLU A 250 8.27 -0.58 16.94
CA GLU A 250 7.56 0.39 17.80
C GLU A 250 7.17 -0.21 19.15
N SER A 251 6.87 -1.51 19.23
CA SER A 251 6.33 -2.16 20.42
C SER A 251 6.84 -3.59 20.56
N GLU A 252 7.44 -3.91 21.70
CA GLU A 252 7.83 -5.30 22.02
C GLU A 252 6.63 -6.24 22.20
N ALA A 253 5.50 -5.69 22.69
CA ALA A 253 4.27 -6.47 22.87
C ALA A 253 3.58 -6.82 21.55
N GLN A 254 3.82 -6.03 20.49
CA GLN A 254 3.29 -6.21 19.15
C GLN A 254 4.35 -5.80 18.14
N PRO A 255 5.39 -6.62 17.92
CA PRO A 255 6.54 -6.26 17.08
C PRO A 255 6.15 -5.83 15.67
N GLU A 256 5.19 -6.51 15.07
CA GLU A 256 4.71 -6.28 13.70
C GLU A 256 3.78 -5.06 13.57
N ALA A 257 3.47 -4.37 14.68
CA ALA A 257 2.63 -3.16 14.60
C ALA A 257 3.28 -2.05 13.76
N ALA A 258 4.60 -1.91 13.84
CA ALA A 258 5.40 -1.06 12.96
C ALA A 258 6.88 -1.48 13.05
N VAL A 259 7.45 -1.78 11.88
CA VAL A 259 8.81 -2.30 11.72
C VAL A 259 9.59 -1.42 10.76
N ALA A 260 10.78 -1.01 11.14
CA ALA A 260 11.71 -0.21 10.34
C ALA A 260 13.06 -0.91 10.17
N TYR A 261 13.72 -0.65 9.05
CA TYR A 261 15.04 -1.20 8.72
C TYR A 261 16.01 -0.13 8.27
N HIS A 262 17.31 -0.39 8.43
CA HIS A 262 18.36 0.40 7.83
C HIS A 262 18.46 0.15 6.32
N THR A 263 18.79 1.18 5.55
CA THR A 263 18.98 1.11 4.10
C THR A 263 20.03 0.06 3.73
N ASP A 264 21.17 0.05 4.42
CA ASP A 264 22.28 -0.89 4.13
C ASP A 264 21.84 -2.35 4.31
N PHE A 265 21.01 -2.65 5.32
CA PHE A 265 20.46 -3.98 5.52
C PHE A 265 19.55 -4.38 4.36
N LEU A 266 18.61 -3.51 3.97
CA LEU A 266 17.68 -3.76 2.86
C LEU A 266 18.45 -3.98 1.55
N PHE A 267 19.42 -3.13 1.25
CA PHE A 267 20.24 -3.25 0.03
C PHE A 267 21.11 -4.51 0.05
N GLY A 268 21.70 -4.85 1.20
CA GLY A 268 22.46 -6.09 1.36
C GLY A 268 21.61 -7.33 1.08
N LEU A 269 20.40 -7.34 1.61
CA LEU A 269 19.44 -8.44 1.42
C LEU A 269 18.99 -8.53 -0.05
N CYS A 270 18.62 -7.42 -0.68
CA CYS A 270 18.23 -7.39 -2.09
C CYS A 270 19.37 -7.86 -3.02
N ARG A 271 20.62 -7.42 -2.78
CA ARG A 271 21.78 -7.90 -3.57
C ARG A 271 22.00 -9.39 -3.40
N LYS A 272 21.89 -9.92 -2.15
CA LYS A 272 22.00 -11.36 -1.86
C LYS A 272 20.91 -12.17 -2.60
N ILE A 273 19.73 -11.61 -2.79
CA ILE A 273 18.64 -12.25 -3.55
C ILE A 273 18.93 -12.25 -5.05
N GLY A 274 19.62 -11.24 -5.58
CA GLY A 274 20.01 -11.16 -6.99
C GLY A 274 19.57 -9.88 -7.71
N PHE A 275 18.96 -8.89 -7.03
CA PHE A 275 18.61 -7.63 -7.65
C PHE A 275 19.86 -6.90 -8.17
N SER A 276 19.79 -6.40 -9.39
CA SER A 276 20.91 -5.74 -10.09
C SER A 276 21.16 -4.31 -9.59
N SER A 277 20.11 -3.62 -9.15
CA SER A 277 20.18 -2.28 -8.56
C SER A 277 19.14 -2.10 -7.48
N CYS A 278 19.44 -1.26 -6.47
CA CYS A 278 18.53 -0.88 -5.41
C CYS A 278 18.72 0.59 -5.07
N GLU A 279 17.63 1.30 -4.86
CA GLU A 279 17.63 2.70 -4.43
C GLU A 279 16.43 2.99 -3.52
N ILE A 280 16.56 4.03 -2.70
CA ILE A 280 15.43 4.56 -1.92
C ILE A 280 14.91 5.78 -2.65
N VAL A 281 13.63 5.74 -3.02
CA VAL A 281 12.97 6.83 -3.71
C VAL A 281 11.84 7.41 -2.86
N HIS A 282 11.58 8.71 -3.07
CA HIS A 282 10.51 9.44 -2.42
C HIS A 282 9.54 9.97 -3.46
N MET A 283 8.27 9.68 -3.29
CA MET A 283 7.26 10.26 -4.17
C MET A 283 7.12 11.76 -3.92
N PRO A 284 7.10 12.59 -4.96
CA PRO A 284 6.89 14.03 -4.83
C PRO A 284 5.47 14.34 -4.30
N GLY A 285 5.32 15.48 -3.64
CA GLY A 285 4.01 16.00 -3.25
C GLY A 285 3.47 15.52 -1.89
N GLY A 286 4.23 14.73 -1.13
CA GLY A 286 3.82 14.30 0.22
C GLY A 286 2.62 13.34 0.25
N ALA A 287 2.24 12.78 -0.90
CA ALA A 287 1.16 11.83 -1.02
C ALA A 287 1.50 10.51 -0.30
N GLN A 288 2.77 10.17 -0.22
CA GLN A 288 3.27 9.02 0.53
C GLN A 288 4.41 9.48 1.44
N HIS A 289 4.22 9.30 2.74
CA HIS A 289 5.23 9.67 3.75
C HIS A 289 6.30 8.59 3.93
N GLN A 290 6.08 7.40 3.39
CA GLN A 290 7.01 6.29 3.48
C GLN A 290 7.94 6.29 2.28
N PRO A 291 9.26 6.15 2.47
CA PRO A 291 10.18 5.87 1.38
C PRO A 291 9.84 4.56 0.69
N ILE A 292 10.26 4.44 -0.55
CA ILE A 292 10.04 3.27 -1.39
C ILE A 292 11.40 2.63 -1.68
N LEU A 293 11.52 1.35 -1.38
CA LEU A 293 12.61 0.51 -1.85
C LEU A 293 12.31 0.13 -3.31
N LEU A 294 13.05 0.72 -4.24
CA LEU A 294 12.99 0.42 -5.67
C LEU A 294 14.19 -0.42 -6.07
N CYS A 295 13.93 -1.62 -6.59
CA CYS A 295 14.99 -2.51 -7.07
C CYS A 295 14.67 -3.03 -8.48
N ARG A 296 15.72 -3.35 -9.27
CA ARG A 296 15.59 -3.94 -10.61
C ARG A 296 16.13 -5.38 -10.61
N LYS A 297 15.41 -6.28 -11.30
CA LYS A 297 15.87 -7.65 -11.55
C LYS A 297 16.81 -7.74 -12.74
#